data_8958b85071703498588c1322bd4d121c
#
_entry.id   8958b85071703498588c1322bd4d121c
#
_cell.length_a   1.000
_cell.length_b   1.000
_cell.length_c   1.000
_cell.angle_alpha   90.00
_cell.angle_beta   90.00
_cell.angle_gamma   90.00
#
_symmetry.space_group_name_H-M   'P 1'
#
loop_
_entity.id
_entity.type
_entity.pdbx_description
1 polymer ?
#
loop_
_entity_poly.entity_id
_entity_poly.type
_entity_poly.pdbx_seq_one_letter_code
_entity_poly.pdbx_strand_id
1 'polypeptide(L)'
;GSPSSNFVAAAALAARVCGLDCDLLVSGNRALLPADVPLTLGLAGGCGANLCFTGADREELDGLVDEHADRLRAEGRRPYPVPRGGATPVGALGFAAAVPELAAQLAGLDDAVVVVPTGSGASLAGFLAGRAAAGATWRTYGVSVSRPAPRIRAEILALAGRCAALLHGPAVRDADLNLVDAVGPGFGRLTDADLRHVRLALDSEGILVDPTYGAKALTAVLDLVAAGERAPIVLWHGGGVPAALTLLAGGAA
;
A
#
# COMPACT_ATOMS: atom_id res chain seq x y z
N GLY A 1 3.38 10.73 5.50
CA GLY A 1 4.09 9.53 5.00
C GLY A 1 5.59 9.74 4.91
N SER A 2 6.38 8.71 4.55
CA SER A 2 7.81 8.87 4.27
C SER A 2 8.03 9.61 2.93
N PRO A 3 9.22 10.19 2.70
CA PRO A 3 9.54 10.87 1.44
C PRO A 3 9.35 10.02 0.18
N SER A 4 9.59 8.71 0.26
CA SER A 4 9.41 7.75 -0.83
C SER A 4 8.02 7.07 -0.85
N SER A 5 7.05 7.59 -0.10
CA SER A 5 5.73 6.96 0.02
C SER A 5 4.91 7.12 -1.26
N ASN A 6 4.52 6.01 -1.87
CA ASN A 6 3.58 5.99 -3.00
C ASN A 6 2.23 6.63 -2.63
N PHE A 7 1.79 6.44 -1.37
CA PHE A 7 0.55 7.03 -0.88
C PHE A 7 0.59 8.56 -0.82
N VAL A 8 1.74 9.16 -0.50
CA VAL A 8 1.92 10.63 -0.50
C VAL A 8 1.62 11.20 -1.89
N ALA A 9 2.20 10.62 -2.94
CA ALA A 9 1.93 11.04 -4.31
C ALA A 9 0.46 10.82 -4.70
N ALA A 10 -0.10 9.64 -4.39
CA ALA A 10 -1.49 9.32 -4.70
C ALA A 10 -2.49 10.24 -3.99
N ALA A 11 -2.24 10.60 -2.72
CA ALA A 11 -3.08 11.54 -1.97
C ALA A 11 -3.07 12.93 -2.58
N ALA A 12 -1.90 13.44 -2.98
CA ALA A 12 -1.78 14.74 -3.65
C ALA A 12 -2.53 14.77 -4.99
N LEU A 13 -2.36 13.73 -5.81
CA LEU A 13 -3.06 13.58 -7.09
C LEU A 13 -4.58 13.54 -6.89
N ALA A 14 -5.06 12.74 -5.93
CA ALA A 14 -6.48 12.64 -5.62
C ALA A 14 -7.06 13.97 -5.13
N ALA A 15 -6.37 14.67 -4.23
CA ALA A 15 -6.79 15.98 -3.76
C ALA A 15 -6.87 16.99 -4.92
N ARG A 16 -5.87 17.00 -5.81
CA ARG A 16 -5.88 17.87 -7.00
C ARG A 16 -7.07 17.61 -7.91
N VAL A 17 -7.38 16.35 -8.17
CA VAL A 17 -8.53 15.95 -9.00
C VAL A 17 -9.85 16.36 -8.36
N CYS A 18 -9.95 16.27 -7.02
CA CYS A 18 -11.12 16.68 -6.26
C CYS A 18 -11.23 18.20 -6.01
N GLY A 19 -10.25 19.00 -6.43
CA GLY A 19 -10.23 20.44 -6.17
C GLY A 19 -10.04 20.78 -4.68
N LEU A 20 -9.33 19.92 -3.93
CA LEU A 20 -9.07 20.07 -2.50
C LEU A 20 -7.64 20.56 -2.27
N ASP A 21 -7.46 21.42 -1.27
CA ASP A 21 -6.14 21.69 -0.72
C ASP A 21 -5.58 20.42 -0.05
N CYS A 22 -4.27 20.26 -0.09
CA CYS A 22 -3.62 19.07 0.45
C CYS A 22 -2.36 19.45 1.24
N ASP A 23 -2.38 19.21 2.54
CA ASP A 23 -1.22 19.28 3.40
C ASP A 23 -0.68 17.87 3.63
N LEU A 24 0.57 17.63 3.28
CA LEU A 24 1.23 16.32 3.41
C LEU A 24 2.27 16.37 4.52
N LEU A 25 1.99 15.72 5.64
CA LEU A 25 2.96 15.55 6.71
C LEU A 25 3.97 14.48 6.32
N VAL A 26 5.24 14.89 6.16
CA VAL A 26 6.34 14.05 5.69
C VAL A 26 7.30 13.81 6.85
N SER A 27 7.64 12.53 7.12
CA SER A 27 8.60 12.19 8.17
C SER A 27 10.02 12.63 7.81
N GLY A 28 10.82 12.88 8.83
CA GLY A 28 12.19 13.33 8.68
C GLY A 28 12.32 14.80 8.36
N ASN A 29 13.55 15.22 8.06
CA ASN A 29 13.91 16.62 7.81
C ASN A 29 14.26 16.82 6.34
N ARG A 30 13.72 17.87 5.74
CA ARG A 30 14.01 18.26 4.35
C ARG A 30 15.51 18.44 4.07
N ALA A 31 16.26 18.98 5.03
CA ALA A 31 17.70 19.20 4.90
C ALA A 31 18.53 17.90 4.82
N LEU A 32 17.93 16.76 5.24
CA LEU A 32 18.57 15.45 5.20
C LEU A 32 18.15 14.62 3.98
N LEU A 33 17.31 15.16 3.11
CA LEU A 33 16.98 14.48 1.86
C LEU A 33 18.19 14.46 0.93
N PRO A 34 18.35 13.38 0.12
CA PRO A 34 19.29 13.39 -0.98
C PRO A 34 19.10 14.61 -1.89
N ALA A 35 20.16 15.02 -2.59
CA ALA A 35 20.07 16.10 -3.59
C ALA A 35 18.96 15.81 -4.63
N ASP A 36 18.76 14.54 -4.95
CA ASP A 36 17.68 14.07 -5.82
C ASP A 36 16.43 13.83 -4.98
N VAL A 37 15.50 14.75 -5.03
CA VAL A 37 14.20 14.63 -4.38
C VAL A 37 13.46 13.41 -4.94
N PRO A 38 12.95 12.51 -4.08
CA PRO A 38 12.18 11.35 -4.54
C PRO A 38 11.04 11.78 -5.47
N LEU A 39 10.86 11.06 -6.58
CA LEU A 39 9.81 11.36 -7.57
C LEU A 39 8.42 11.47 -6.95
N THR A 40 8.15 10.70 -5.90
CA THR A 40 6.89 10.76 -5.13
C THR A 40 6.63 12.14 -4.52
N LEU A 41 7.67 12.78 -3.95
CA LEU A 41 7.56 14.16 -3.43
C LEU A 41 7.51 15.18 -4.54
N GLY A 42 8.28 14.99 -5.61
CA GLY A 42 8.24 15.85 -6.80
C GLY A 42 6.85 15.90 -7.43
N LEU A 43 6.21 14.74 -7.58
CA LEU A 43 4.84 14.63 -8.05
C LEU A 43 3.85 15.31 -7.10
N ALA A 44 3.97 15.08 -5.79
CA ALA A 44 3.09 15.67 -4.81
C ALA A 44 3.17 17.21 -4.83
N GLY A 45 4.38 17.79 -4.85
CA GLY A 45 4.59 19.23 -4.97
C GLY A 45 4.07 19.77 -6.30
N GLY A 46 4.31 19.08 -7.42
CA GLY A 46 3.81 19.44 -8.74
C GLY A 46 2.28 19.44 -8.83
N CYS A 47 1.59 18.65 -8.00
CA CYS A 47 0.12 18.70 -7.85
C CYS A 47 -0.37 19.84 -6.97
N GLY A 48 0.52 20.65 -6.40
CA GLY A 48 0.18 21.76 -5.54
C GLY A 48 -0.02 21.40 -4.07
N ALA A 49 0.40 20.19 -3.65
CA ALA A 49 0.35 19.83 -2.25
C ALA A 49 1.41 20.59 -1.43
N ASN A 50 1.03 21.02 -0.23
CA ASN A 50 1.94 21.62 0.73
C ASN A 50 2.72 20.52 1.46
N LEU A 51 4.05 20.52 1.33
CA LEU A 51 4.93 19.51 1.94
C LEU A 51 5.42 19.99 3.31
N CYS A 52 4.83 19.44 4.37
CA CYS A 52 5.13 19.75 5.76
C CYS A 52 6.10 18.70 6.33
N PHE A 53 7.41 19.00 6.34
CA PHE A 53 8.39 18.12 6.98
C PHE A 53 8.32 18.26 8.48
N THR A 54 8.12 17.15 9.19
CA THR A 54 7.85 17.16 10.63
C THR A 54 9.08 17.03 11.50
N GLY A 55 10.21 16.55 10.96
CA GLY A 55 11.38 16.19 11.75
C GLY A 55 11.20 14.89 12.56
N ALA A 56 9.97 14.39 12.64
CA ALA A 56 9.60 13.22 13.43
C ALA A 56 9.76 11.91 12.65
N ASP A 57 9.74 10.80 13.37
CA ASP A 57 9.74 9.48 12.79
C ASP A 57 8.36 9.14 12.17
N ARG A 58 8.37 8.14 11.32
CA ARG A 58 7.19 7.69 10.59
C ARG A 58 6.05 7.24 11.52
N GLU A 59 6.39 6.67 12.66
CA GLU A 59 5.45 6.13 13.64
C GLU A 59 4.64 7.23 14.35
N GLU A 60 5.17 8.43 14.46
CA GLU A 60 4.56 9.58 15.12
C GLU A 60 3.59 10.35 14.21
N LEU A 61 3.65 10.11 12.89
CA LEU A 61 2.91 10.90 11.90
C LEU A 61 1.39 10.90 12.10
N ASP A 62 0.79 9.83 12.59
CA ASP A 62 -0.67 9.78 12.73
C ASP A 62 -1.16 10.77 13.80
N GLY A 63 -0.46 10.87 14.94
CA GLY A 63 -0.73 11.89 15.95
C GLY A 63 -0.51 13.32 15.43
N LEU A 64 0.58 13.53 14.69
CA LEU A 64 0.88 14.84 14.09
C LEU A 64 -0.14 15.26 13.02
N VAL A 65 -0.76 14.31 12.32
CA VAL A 65 -1.86 14.59 11.38
C VAL A 65 -3.07 15.13 12.13
N ASP A 66 -3.43 14.52 13.26
CA ASP A 66 -4.55 14.98 14.08
C ASP A 66 -4.30 16.36 14.68
N GLU A 67 -3.12 16.61 15.24
CA GLU A 67 -2.70 17.92 15.76
C GLU A 67 -2.72 19.01 14.67
N HIS A 68 -2.26 18.67 13.45
CA HIS A 68 -2.30 19.60 12.32
C HIS A 68 -3.74 19.92 11.92
N ALA A 69 -4.60 18.91 11.89
CA ALA A 69 -6.01 19.09 11.61
C ALA A 69 -6.70 19.98 12.65
N ASP A 70 -6.36 19.85 13.95
CA ASP A 70 -6.90 20.69 15.01
C ASP A 70 -6.47 22.15 14.86
N ARG A 71 -5.23 22.42 14.48
CA ARG A 71 -4.77 23.78 14.15
C ARG A 71 -5.57 24.38 12.99
N LEU A 72 -5.76 23.64 11.90
CA LEU A 72 -6.53 24.10 10.77
C LEU A 72 -8.00 24.38 11.14
N ARG A 73 -8.60 23.59 12.03
CA ARG A 73 -9.96 23.84 12.55
C ARG A 73 -10.02 25.14 13.35
N ALA A 74 -9.00 25.40 14.19
CA ALA A 74 -8.90 26.65 14.94
C ALA A 74 -8.78 27.88 14.03
N GLU A 75 -8.23 27.71 12.83
CA GLU A 75 -8.14 28.72 11.76
C GLU A 75 -9.44 28.85 10.94
N GLY A 76 -10.51 28.12 11.30
CA GLY A 76 -11.80 28.13 10.59
C GLY A 76 -11.84 27.26 9.31
N ARG A 77 -10.82 26.44 9.06
CA ARG A 77 -10.79 25.50 7.93
C ARG A 77 -11.53 24.20 8.27
N ARG A 78 -11.81 23.39 7.27
CA ARG A 78 -12.51 22.09 7.40
C ARG A 78 -11.59 20.94 6.96
N PRO A 79 -10.56 20.59 7.74
CA PRO A 79 -9.65 19.53 7.38
C PRO A 79 -10.32 18.15 7.50
N TYR A 80 -9.92 17.22 6.62
CA TYR A 80 -10.20 15.80 6.71
C TYR A 80 -8.86 15.07 6.96
N PRO A 81 -8.57 14.66 8.21
CA PRO A 81 -7.33 13.96 8.51
C PRO A 81 -7.34 12.56 7.91
N VAL A 82 -6.26 12.24 7.21
CA VAL A 82 -6.06 10.92 6.60
C VAL A 82 -4.79 10.30 7.20
N PRO A 83 -4.87 9.20 7.94
CA PRO A 83 -3.72 8.56 8.55
C PRO A 83 -2.81 7.93 7.48
N ARG A 84 -1.65 7.48 7.90
CA ARG A 84 -0.66 6.84 7.02
C ARG A 84 -1.27 5.74 6.16
N GLY A 85 -1.01 5.83 4.85
CA GLY A 85 -1.49 4.85 3.88
C GLY A 85 -3.01 4.84 3.69
N GLY A 86 -3.73 5.85 4.18
CA GLY A 86 -5.19 5.91 4.11
C GLY A 86 -5.88 4.75 4.84
N ALA A 87 -5.27 4.25 5.94
CA ALA A 87 -5.75 3.05 6.64
C ALA A 87 -7.01 3.32 7.47
N THR A 88 -8.08 3.68 6.79
CA THR A 88 -9.42 3.88 7.34
C THR A 88 -10.42 2.94 6.68
N PRO A 89 -11.57 2.66 7.30
CA PRO A 89 -12.63 1.87 6.65
C PRO A 89 -13.07 2.45 5.30
N VAL A 90 -13.19 3.77 5.20
CA VAL A 90 -13.54 4.46 3.94
C VAL A 90 -12.42 4.33 2.91
N GLY A 91 -11.15 4.51 3.33
CA GLY A 91 -10.00 4.33 2.42
C GLY A 91 -9.86 2.90 1.90
N ALA A 92 -10.26 1.91 2.70
CA ALA A 92 -10.26 0.50 2.30
C ALA A 92 -11.36 0.17 1.26
N LEU A 93 -12.45 0.92 1.19
CA LEU A 93 -13.54 0.68 0.23
C LEU A 93 -13.08 0.70 -1.23
N GLY A 94 -12.09 1.54 -1.57
CA GLY A 94 -11.54 1.57 -2.94
C GLY A 94 -10.95 0.21 -3.37
N PHE A 95 -10.32 -0.50 -2.45
CA PHE A 95 -9.79 -1.85 -2.72
C PHE A 95 -10.89 -2.90 -2.72
N ALA A 96 -11.91 -2.75 -1.88
CA ALA A 96 -13.09 -3.62 -1.94
C ALA A 96 -13.85 -3.46 -3.26
N ALA A 97 -13.98 -2.24 -3.77
CA ALA A 97 -14.63 -1.94 -5.03
C ALA A 97 -13.90 -2.51 -6.26
N ALA A 98 -12.59 -2.78 -6.17
CA ALA A 98 -11.82 -3.41 -7.25
C ALA A 98 -12.00 -4.94 -7.32
N VAL A 99 -12.55 -5.56 -6.28
CA VAL A 99 -12.75 -7.03 -6.26
C VAL A 99 -13.75 -7.52 -7.31
N PRO A 100 -14.89 -6.88 -7.57
CA PRO A 100 -15.77 -7.27 -8.67
C PRO A 100 -15.10 -7.27 -10.05
N GLU A 101 -14.18 -6.33 -10.30
CA GLU A 101 -13.39 -6.30 -11.53
C GLU A 101 -12.48 -7.54 -11.62
N LEU A 102 -11.76 -7.85 -10.54
CA LEU A 102 -10.95 -9.07 -10.47
C LEU A 102 -11.81 -10.33 -10.63
N ALA A 103 -12.99 -10.37 -10.02
CA ALA A 103 -13.89 -11.51 -10.15
C ALA A 103 -14.33 -11.75 -11.61
N ALA A 104 -14.56 -10.68 -12.35
CA ALA A 104 -14.87 -10.78 -13.77
C ALA A 104 -13.65 -11.30 -14.59
N GLN A 105 -12.45 -10.87 -14.24
CA GLN A 105 -11.20 -11.33 -14.89
C GLN A 105 -10.87 -12.79 -14.56
N LEU A 106 -11.25 -13.28 -13.38
CA LEU A 106 -11.02 -14.65 -12.91
C LEU A 106 -12.24 -15.57 -13.10
N ALA A 107 -13.18 -15.19 -13.94
CA ALA A 107 -14.37 -16.01 -14.18
C ALA A 107 -14.02 -17.44 -14.63
N GLY A 108 -14.48 -18.43 -13.87
CA GLY A 108 -14.15 -19.86 -14.10
C GLY A 108 -12.85 -20.33 -13.41
N LEU A 109 -12.20 -19.50 -12.61
CA LEU A 109 -11.01 -19.83 -11.82
C LEU A 109 -11.35 -19.75 -10.31
N ASP A 110 -12.10 -20.74 -9.82
CA ASP A 110 -12.58 -20.75 -8.44
C ASP A 110 -11.45 -21.00 -7.41
N ASP A 111 -10.39 -21.70 -7.79
CA ASP A 111 -9.20 -21.93 -6.97
C ASP A 111 -8.03 -21.05 -7.42
N ALA A 112 -8.10 -19.76 -7.14
CA ALA A 112 -7.00 -18.84 -7.37
C ALA A 112 -6.33 -18.43 -6.04
N VAL A 113 -5.07 -18.03 -6.15
CA VAL A 113 -4.30 -17.41 -5.06
C VAL A 113 -4.13 -15.93 -5.38
N VAL A 114 -4.49 -15.04 -4.45
CA VAL A 114 -4.28 -13.59 -4.63
C VAL A 114 -3.26 -13.13 -3.60
N VAL A 115 -2.15 -12.57 -4.08
CA VAL A 115 -1.04 -12.05 -3.26
C VAL A 115 -1.10 -10.54 -3.22
N VAL A 116 -1.30 -9.98 -2.04
CA VAL A 116 -1.52 -8.53 -1.82
C VAL A 116 -0.41 -7.97 -0.93
N PRO A 117 0.47 -7.08 -1.44
CA PRO A 117 1.45 -6.41 -0.59
C PRO A 117 0.76 -5.48 0.40
N THR A 118 1.24 -5.46 1.65
CA THR A 118 0.61 -4.65 2.69
C THR A 118 1.64 -3.95 3.58
N GLY A 119 1.42 -2.65 3.82
CA GLY A 119 2.17 -1.83 4.76
C GLY A 119 1.28 -1.35 5.91
N SER A 120 0.35 -0.44 5.63
CA SER A 120 -0.62 0.06 6.61
C SER A 120 -1.80 -0.88 6.86
N GLY A 121 -2.05 -1.82 5.95
CA GLY A 121 -3.15 -2.78 6.01
C GLY A 121 -4.37 -2.42 5.17
N ALA A 122 -4.50 -1.18 4.69
CA ALA A 122 -5.72 -0.72 4.01
C ALA A 122 -6.08 -1.53 2.76
N SER A 123 -5.09 -1.78 1.87
CA SER A 123 -5.31 -2.53 0.63
C SER A 123 -5.81 -3.94 0.90
N LEU A 124 -5.12 -4.64 1.81
CA LEU A 124 -5.46 -6.01 2.17
C LEU A 124 -6.80 -6.10 2.91
N ALA A 125 -7.07 -5.18 3.84
CA ALA A 125 -8.34 -5.12 4.55
C ALA A 125 -9.53 -4.90 3.61
N GLY A 126 -9.39 -3.96 2.67
CA GLY A 126 -10.41 -3.71 1.66
C GLY A 126 -10.61 -4.90 0.73
N PHE A 127 -9.51 -5.51 0.26
CA PHE A 127 -9.58 -6.72 -0.55
C PHE A 127 -10.34 -7.86 0.15
N LEU A 128 -10.01 -8.13 1.43
CA LEU A 128 -10.68 -9.17 2.20
C LEU A 128 -12.18 -8.91 2.36
N ALA A 129 -12.56 -7.65 2.66
CA ALA A 129 -13.96 -7.25 2.78
C ALA A 129 -14.70 -7.40 1.44
N GLY A 130 -14.09 -6.93 0.33
CA GLY A 130 -14.65 -7.06 -1.01
C GLY A 130 -14.77 -8.51 -1.46
N ARG A 131 -13.74 -9.35 -1.19
CA ARG A 131 -13.77 -10.78 -1.47
C ARG A 131 -14.92 -11.48 -0.74
N ALA A 132 -15.08 -11.19 0.55
CA ALA A 132 -16.18 -11.74 1.34
C ALA A 132 -17.55 -11.30 0.80
N ALA A 133 -17.71 -10.01 0.44
CA ALA A 133 -18.93 -9.47 -0.15
C ALA A 133 -19.25 -10.09 -1.52
N ALA A 134 -18.24 -10.38 -2.33
CA ALA A 134 -18.37 -11.05 -3.63
C ALA A 134 -18.58 -12.57 -3.52
N GLY A 135 -18.45 -13.16 -2.33
CA GLY A 135 -18.53 -14.61 -2.15
C GLY A 135 -17.38 -15.39 -2.81
N ALA A 136 -16.27 -14.71 -3.11
CA ALA A 136 -15.13 -15.35 -3.78
C ALA A 136 -14.33 -16.25 -2.81
N THR A 137 -13.89 -17.40 -3.32
CA THR A 137 -13.24 -18.46 -2.54
C THR A 137 -11.71 -18.41 -2.60
N TRP A 138 -11.13 -17.49 -3.34
CA TRP A 138 -9.68 -17.38 -3.54
C TRP A 138 -8.90 -17.33 -2.24
N ARG A 139 -7.80 -18.05 -2.19
CA ARG A 139 -6.85 -17.98 -1.07
C ARG A 139 -6.12 -16.64 -1.11
N THR A 140 -6.08 -15.94 0.01
CA THR A 140 -5.47 -14.61 0.09
C THR A 140 -4.20 -14.66 0.92
N TYR A 141 -3.11 -14.18 0.34
CA TYR A 141 -1.82 -13.98 1.01
C TYR A 141 -1.51 -12.49 1.11
N GLY A 142 -1.46 -11.99 2.33
CA GLY A 142 -0.96 -10.65 2.61
C GLY A 142 0.55 -10.69 2.83
N VAL A 143 1.30 -9.89 2.07
CA VAL A 143 2.76 -9.80 2.22
C VAL A 143 3.11 -8.57 3.05
N SER A 144 3.44 -8.77 4.32
CA SER A 144 3.74 -7.67 5.24
C SER A 144 5.16 -7.16 5.04
N VAL A 145 5.30 -5.92 4.57
CA VAL A 145 6.59 -5.31 4.22
C VAL A 145 7.11 -4.30 5.26
N SER A 146 6.28 -3.92 6.24
CA SER A 146 6.61 -2.83 7.17
C SER A 146 6.65 -3.23 8.63
N ARG A 147 5.93 -4.25 9.03
CA ARG A 147 5.83 -4.76 10.41
C ARG A 147 5.74 -6.28 10.40
N PRO A 148 6.24 -6.96 11.44
CA PRO A 148 6.10 -8.41 11.55
C PRO A 148 4.64 -8.85 11.42
N ALA A 149 4.40 -9.92 10.68
CA ALA A 149 3.06 -10.42 10.39
C ALA A 149 2.15 -10.60 11.64
N PRO A 150 2.63 -11.12 12.79
CA PRO A 150 1.80 -11.22 13.99
C PRO A 150 1.33 -9.86 14.53
N ARG A 151 2.14 -8.81 14.37
CA ARG A 151 1.79 -7.46 14.87
C ARG A 151 0.73 -6.77 14.06
N ILE A 152 0.69 -7.00 12.74
CA ILE A 152 -0.26 -6.30 11.85
C ILE A 152 -1.58 -7.09 11.66
N ARG A 153 -1.60 -8.38 11.97
CA ARG A 153 -2.75 -9.26 11.72
C ARG A 153 -4.06 -8.75 12.32
N ALA A 154 -4.04 -8.47 13.61
CA ALA A 154 -5.24 -7.99 14.32
C ALA A 154 -5.76 -6.66 13.78
N GLU A 155 -4.86 -5.75 13.41
CA GLU A 155 -5.22 -4.44 12.83
C GLU A 155 -5.87 -4.60 11.45
N ILE A 156 -5.33 -5.48 10.60
CA ILE A 156 -5.89 -5.77 9.28
C ILE A 156 -7.30 -6.35 9.42
N LEU A 157 -7.50 -7.34 10.29
CA LEU A 157 -8.80 -7.96 10.50
C LEU A 157 -9.82 -6.98 11.08
N ALA A 158 -9.42 -6.17 12.04
CA ALA A 158 -10.28 -5.12 12.60
C ALA A 158 -10.67 -4.07 11.54
N LEU A 159 -9.74 -3.68 10.67
CA LEU A 159 -10.01 -2.74 9.58
C LEU A 159 -10.91 -3.39 8.53
N ALA A 160 -10.66 -4.66 8.16
CA ALA A 160 -11.49 -5.40 7.22
C ALA A 160 -12.92 -5.57 7.72
N GLY A 161 -13.09 -5.88 9.02
CA GLY A 161 -14.42 -5.96 9.64
C GLY A 161 -15.18 -4.64 9.58
N ARG A 162 -14.52 -3.51 9.87
CA ARG A 162 -15.14 -2.19 9.74
C ARG A 162 -15.46 -1.83 8.28
N CYS A 163 -14.61 -2.23 7.33
CA CYS A 163 -14.87 -2.04 5.90
C CYS A 163 -16.06 -2.90 5.45
N ALA A 164 -16.13 -4.17 5.86
CA ALA A 164 -17.25 -5.07 5.56
C ALA A 164 -18.57 -4.54 6.12
N ALA A 165 -18.56 -3.92 7.31
CA ALA A 165 -19.74 -3.27 7.87
C ALA A 165 -20.26 -2.12 6.99
N LEU A 166 -19.37 -1.31 6.40
CA LEU A 166 -19.75 -0.25 5.46
C LEU A 166 -20.35 -0.81 4.15
N LEU A 167 -19.94 -2.02 3.76
CA LEU A 167 -20.47 -2.72 2.59
C LEU A 167 -21.76 -3.48 2.89
N HIS A 168 -22.22 -3.52 4.14
CA HIS A 168 -23.29 -4.43 4.60
C HIS A 168 -23.00 -5.90 4.22
N GLY A 169 -21.71 -6.23 4.14
CA GLY A 169 -21.22 -7.54 3.72
C GLY A 169 -21.01 -8.50 4.89
N PRO A 170 -20.68 -9.77 4.59
CA PRO A 170 -20.40 -10.79 5.61
C PRO A 170 -19.13 -10.46 6.38
N ALA A 171 -19.01 -11.04 7.59
CA ALA A 171 -17.83 -10.87 8.42
C ALA A 171 -16.60 -11.50 7.78
N VAL A 172 -15.47 -10.79 7.85
CA VAL A 172 -14.15 -11.31 7.49
C VAL A 172 -13.63 -12.15 8.66
N ARG A 173 -13.22 -13.39 8.39
CA ARG A 173 -12.75 -14.34 9.40
C ARG A 173 -11.22 -14.37 9.45
N ASP A 174 -10.67 -14.74 10.58
CA ASP A 174 -9.20 -14.91 10.73
C ASP A 174 -8.63 -15.96 9.75
N ALA A 175 -9.37 -17.03 9.47
CA ALA A 175 -8.99 -18.06 8.50
C ALA A 175 -8.93 -17.56 7.03
N ASP A 176 -9.51 -16.39 6.73
CA ASP A 176 -9.51 -15.80 5.40
C ASP A 176 -8.17 -15.11 5.06
N LEU A 177 -7.27 -15.00 6.03
CA LEU A 177 -6.01 -14.27 5.92
C LEU A 177 -4.78 -15.14 6.19
N ASN A 178 -3.97 -15.37 5.16
CA ASN A 178 -2.60 -15.84 5.31
C ASN A 178 -1.66 -14.65 5.26
N LEU A 179 -0.74 -14.53 6.22
CA LEU A 179 0.26 -13.45 6.25
C LEU A 179 1.67 -14.01 6.08
N VAL A 180 2.39 -13.44 5.14
CA VAL A 180 3.82 -13.67 4.92
C VAL A 180 4.59 -12.50 5.51
N ASP A 181 5.59 -12.77 6.33
CA ASP A 181 6.51 -11.76 6.84
C ASP A 181 7.60 -11.49 5.81
N ALA A 182 7.60 -10.31 5.24
CA ALA A 182 8.56 -9.86 4.24
C ALA A 182 9.26 -8.55 4.65
N VAL A 183 9.32 -8.26 5.95
CA VAL A 183 10.02 -7.08 6.47
C VAL A 183 11.50 -7.12 6.08
N GLY A 184 12.13 -8.30 6.21
CA GLY A 184 13.55 -8.49 5.87
C GLY A 184 14.46 -7.54 6.64
N PRO A 185 15.40 -6.84 5.97
CA PRO A 185 16.32 -5.90 6.62
C PRO A 185 15.65 -4.62 7.11
N GLY A 186 14.36 -4.43 6.83
CA GLY A 186 13.56 -3.29 7.27
C GLY A 186 12.68 -2.70 6.16
N PHE A 187 11.78 -1.81 6.55
CA PHE A 187 10.89 -1.12 5.61
C PHE A 187 11.69 -0.29 4.59
N GLY A 188 11.39 -0.48 3.31
CA GLY A 188 12.08 0.21 2.21
C GLY A 188 13.51 -0.26 1.94
N ARG A 189 13.99 -1.28 2.67
CA ARG A 189 15.27 -1.91 2.41
C ARG A 189 15.09 -3.17 1.59
N LEU A 190 15.92 -3.31 0.55
CA LEU A 190 15.90 -4.43 -0.39
C LEU A 190 16.96 -5.45 -0.03
N THR A 191 16.64 -6.71 -0.30
CA THR A 191 17.62 -7.78 -0.42
C THR A 191 18.08 -7.91 -1.87
N ASP A 192 19.20 -8.62 -2.10
CA ASP A 192 19.64 -8.97 -3.46
C ASP A 192 18.58 -9.79 -4.21
N ALA A 193 17.78 -10.59 -3.50
CA ALA A 193 16.66 -11.32 -4.09
C ALA A 193 15.57 -10.36 -4.59
N ASP A 194 15.19 -9.37 -3.79
CA ASP A 194 14.21 -8.36 -4.21
C ASP A 194 14.68 -7.62 -5.47
N LEU A 195 15.96 -7.24 -5.54
CA LEU A 195 16.54 -6.58 -6.72
C LEU A 195 16.50 -7.48 -7.96
N ARG A 196 16.87 -8.76 -7.82
CA ARG A 196 16.76 -9.72 -8.94
C ARG A 196 15.32 -9.86 -9.41
N HIS A 197 14.33 -9.85 -8.52
CA HIS A 197 12.92 -9.98 -8.87
C HIS A 197 12.36 -8.72 -9.55
N VAL A 198 12.82 -7.52 -9.14
CA VAL A 198 12.53 -6.28 -9.90
C VAL A 198 13.02 -6.39 -11.34
N ARG A 199 14.27 -6.87 -11.53
CA ARG A 199 14.82 -7.11 -12.87
C ARG A 199 14.05 -8.16 -13.63
N LEU A 200 13.73 -9.29 -13.01
CA LEU A 200 12.97 -10.35 -13.63
C LEU A 200 11.63 -9.83 -14.18
N ALA A 201 10.87 -9.07 -13.37
CA ALA A 201 9.60 -8.51 -13.81
C ALA A 201 9.75 -7.55 -15.00
N LEU A 202 10.80 -6.71 -14.97
CA LEU A 202 11.06 -5.77 -16.05
C LEU A 202 11.52 -6.49 -17.33
N ASP A 203 12.49 -7.39 -17.23
CA ASP A 203 13.15 -8.00 -18.38
C ASP A 203 12.26 -9.03 -19.09
N SER A 204 11.41 -9.76 -18.32
CA SER A 204 10.54 -10.78 -18.90
C SER A 204 9.16 -10.29 -19.32
N GLU A 205 8.59 -9.32 -18.57
CA GLU A 205 7.19 -8.92 -18.76
C GLU A 205 7.02 -7.40 -19.02
N GLY A 206 8.09 -6.61 -18.93
CA GLY A 206 8.01 -5.16 -19.04
C GLY A 206 7.27 -4.50 -17.87
N ILE A 207 7.13 -5.19 -16.73
CA ILE A 207 6.39 -4.72 -15.58
C ILE A 207 7.32 -4.02 -14.59
N LEU A 208 6.97 -2.77 -14.23
CA LEU A 208 7.68 -2.01 -13.22
C LEU A 208 7.08 -2.33 -11.84
N VAL A 209 7.79 -3.07 -11.00
CA VAL A 209 7.43 -3.30 -9.61
C VAL A 209 8.24 -2.38 -8.70
N ASP A 210 7.58 -1.77 -7.71
CA ASP A 210 8.26 -0.91 -6.75
C ASP A 210 9.11 -1.75 -5.77
N PRO A 211 10.22 -1.17 -5.28
CA PRO A 211 11.14 -1.91 -4.42
C PRO A 211 10.58 -2.26 -3.05
N THR A 212 9.64 -1.48 -2.52
CA THR A 212 9.16 -1.65 -1.14
C THR A 212 8.05 -2.68 -1.01
N TYR A 213 7.14 -2.71 -1.98
CA TYR A 213 5.92 -3.53 -1.95
C TYR A 213 5.92 -4.59 -3.04
N GLY A 214 6.04 -4.15 -4.31
CA GLY A 214 5.92 -5.01 -5.47
C GLY A 214 7.00 -6.08 -5.54
N ALA A 215 8.26 -5.73 -5.31
CA ALA A 215 9.38 -6.68 -5.32
C ALA A 215 9.19 -7.78 -4.28
N LYS A 216 8.84 -7.42 -3.04
CA LYS A 216 8.64 -8.38 -1.95
C LYS A 216 7.40 -9.26 -2.17
N ALA A 217 6.35 -8.70 -2.75
CA ALA A 217 5.18 -9.49 -3.11
C ALA A 217 5.48 -10.46 -4.27
N LEU A 218 6.29 -10.06 -5.25
CA LEU A 218 6.76 -10.95 -6.32
C LEU A 218 7.65 -12.07 -5.75
N THR A 219 8.53 -11.77 -4.79
CA THR A 219 9.29 -12.80 -4.06
C THR A 219 8.35 -13.84 -3.45
N ALA A 220 7.31 -13.41 -2.76
CA ALA A 220 6.33 -14.33 -2.17
C ALA A 220 5.58 -15.17 -3.22
N VAL A 221 5.27 -14.60 -4.39
CA VAL A 221 4.69 -15.36 -5.53
C VAL A 221 5.65 -16.45 -5.99
N LEU A 222 6.93 -16.12 -6.18
CA LEU A 222 7.94 -17.09 -6.64
C LEU A 222 8.19 -18.18 -5.60
N ASP A 223 8.16 -17.83 -4.32
CA ASP A 223 8.26 -18.81 -3.23
C ASP A 223 7.08 -19.78 -3.21
N LEU A 224 5.85 -19.30 -3.44
CA LEU A 224 4.66 -20.16 -3.59
C LEU A 224 4.81 -21.12 -4.77
N VAL A 225 5.27 -20.63 -5.91
CA VAL A 225 5.54 -21.49 -7.09
C VAL A 225 6.61 -22.52 -6.79
N ALA A 226 7.71 -22.13 -6.15
CA ALA A 226 8.79 -23.03 -5.76
C ALA A 226 8.32 -24.08 -4.73
N ALA A 227 7.38 -23.73 -3.84
CA ALA A 227 6.75 -24.65 -2.90
C ALA A 227 5.74 -25.62 -3.54
N GLY A 228 5.50 -25.50 -4.85
CA GLY A 228 4.63 -26.40 -5.61
C GLY A 228 3.19 -25.96 -5.76
N GLU A 229 2.89 -24.67 -5.51
CA GLU A 229 1.55 -24.11 -5.82
C GLU A 229 1.24 -24.27 -7.32
N ARG A 230 0.04 -24.76 -7.63
CA ARG A 230 -0.42 -25.04 -9.00
C ARG A 230 -1.66 -24.24 -9.40
N ALA A 231 -2.35 -23.64 -8.44
CA ALA A 231 -3.45 -22.75 -8.75
C ALA A 231 -2.94 -21.49 -9.45
N PRO A 232 -3.77 -20.82 -10.26
CA PRO A 232 -3.45 -19.51 -10.80
C PRO A 232 -3.12 -18.53 -9.67
N ILE A 233 -2.00 -17.80 -9.81
CA ILE A 233 -1.59 -16.80 -8.83
C ILE A 233 -1.76 -15.42 -9.43
N VAL A 234 -2.48 -14.56 -8.72
CA VAL A 234 -2.65 -13.15 -9.04
C VAL A 234 -1.76 -12.34 -8.12
N LEU A 235 -0.78 -11.64 -8.67
CA LEU A 235 -0.05 -10.59 -7.95
C LEU A 235 -0.85 -9.29 -8.04
N TRP A 236 -1.36 -8.82 -6.89
CA TRP A 236 -2.02 -7.52 -6.82
C TRP A 236 -1.01 -6.39 -6.95
N HIS A 237 -0.86 -5.86 -8.16
CA HIS A 237 0.07 -4.78 -8.46
C HIS A 237 -0.53 -3.43 -8.04
N GLY A 238 -0.14 -2.95 -6.87
CA GLY A 238 -0.68 -1.74 -6.24
C GLY A 238 -0.14 -0.41 -6.80
N GLY A 239 0.59 -0.42 -7.92
CA GLY A 239 1.25 0.77 -8.49
C GLY A 239 2.71 0.89 -8.04
N GLY A 240 3.14 2.13 -7.68
CA GLY A 240 4.52 2.36 -7.20
C GLY A 240 5.53 2.68 -8.31
N VAL A 241 5.06 2.94 -9.52
CA VAL A 241 5.90 3.30 -10.68
C VAL A 241 6.92 4.40 -10.37
N PRO A 242 6.59 5.51 -9.66
CA PRO A 242 7.59 6.54 -9.32
C PRO A 242 8.75 6.01 -8.50
N ALA A 243 8.49 5.10 -7.54
CA ALA A 243 9.54 4.49 -6.73
C ALA A 243 10.39 3.49 -7.54
N ALA A 244 9.76 2.73 -8.45
CA ALA A 244 10.46 1.85 -9.37
C ALA A 244 11.40 2.63 -10.31
N LEU A 245 10.93 3.73 -10.89
CA LEU A 245 11.73 4.60 -11.76
C LEU A 245 12.90 5.24 -11.00
N THR A 246 12.70 5.66 -9.76
CA THR A 246 13.77 6.19 -8.91
C THR A 246 14.87 5.14 -8.71
N LEU A 247 14.49 3.88 -8.44
CA LEU A 247 15.45 2.78 -8.28
C LEU A 247 16.26 2.55 -9.55
N LEU A 248 15.60 2.47 -10.70
CA LEU A 248 16.25 2.22 -12.00
C LEU A 248 17.16 3.37 -12.42
N ALA A 249 16.76 4.61 -12.21
CA ALA A 249 17.56 5.80 -12.53
C ALA A 249 18.80 5.93 -11.64
N GLY A 250 18.75 5.45 -10.40
CA GLY A 250 19.88 5.47 -9.47
C GLY A 250 20.96 4.41 -9.75
N GLY A 251 20.83 3.62 -10.82
CA GLY A 251 21.82 2.60 -11.22
C GLY A 251 21.95 1.43 -10.24
N ALA A 252 21.02 1.30 -9.28
CA ALA A 252 21.01 0.22 -8.29
C ALA A 252 20.26 -1.04 -8.76
N ALA A 253 20.12 -1.16 -10.06
CA ALA A 253 19.43 -2.28 -10.66
C ALA A 253 20.35 -3.03 -11.65
#